data_d27090413c696c461fc6e66c82ea120e
#
_entry.id   d27090413c696c461fc6e66c82ea120e
#
_cell.length_a   1.000
_cell.length_b   1.000
_cell.length_c   1.000
_cell.angle_alpha   90.00
_cell.angle_beta   90.00
_cell.angle_gamma   90.00
#
_symmetry.space_group_name_H-M   'P 1'
#
loop_
_entity.id
_entity.type
_entity.pdbx_description
1 polymer ?
#
loop_
_entity_poly.entity_id
_entity_poly.type
_entity_poly.pdbx_seq_one_letter_code
_entity_poly.pdbx_strand_id
1 'polypeptide(L)'
;MEEQSEKEKRVRAITRLYYSNPSIQKAILEFCQQRETVPRYFEGFGKRPDVLTYPSDIMGLVNKGATSFHTSEEIWNDPLNLKTDMTQEEIKSLRKSWDLLIDVDSPFLDCSKIATQLLIAALEQHGIKNFCIKFSGSKGFHIIVSGKAFPEEYDGKLMKEMFPEWPRAISEYLMDHIKREYNVRVGQILGEKEVLARTNLKKEDLDKVSCKKCGQEAVKGEITLYLCPICHMKLNRKEVKQPNRKIRCLNGKCGGILEVLENKEYYFCENCKDFENDKIALDSEKNPEMFEKFRGMPAKEFANLDMVLVAPRHLFRTPYSLNEKTSLASIVITKEELNNFSPKDADPLKVKIKDFLPNNSPEEAKKLLIESLKWKKDKESLKEEVQTKKYAKYDKIDVQGVTEEMFPAPIKKLFKGLTDGKKRGLFIIITFLKSLNFPSEYIIKKVNEWNKLNEPPLREGYVKSQLDWHLRQKKQILPPNYENPSFYKDLNLLDKKPDAKNPISEVLRKLRSNY
;
A
#
# COMPACT_ATOMS: atom_id res chain seq x y z
N MET A 1 -4.91 14.07 -38.82
CA MET A 1 -5.15 14.92 -37.61
C MET A 1 -6.48 14.46 -37.07
N GLU A 2 -6.45 13.75 -35.93
CA GLU A 2 -7.70 13.35 -35.26
C GLU A 2 -8.46 14.60 -34.83
N GLU A 3 -9.76 14.58 -35.08
CA GLU A 3 -10.65 15.69 -34.76
C GLU A 3 -10.77 15.79 -33.23
N GLN A 4 -10.23 16.84 -32.64
CA GLN A 4 -10.28 17.07 -31.19
C GLN A 4 -11.74 17.20 -30.73
N SER A 5 -12.10 16.46 -29.69
CA SER A 5 -13.45 16.53 -29.12
C SER A 5 -13.77 17.95 -28.61
N GLU A 6 -15.03 18.38 -28.65
CA GLU A 6 -15.48 19.68 -28.12
C GLU A 6 -15.07 19.88 -26.64
N LYS A 7 -15.07 18.80 -25.86
CA LYS A 7 -14.59 18.80 -24.47
C LYS A 7 -13.11 19.18 -24.39
N GLU A 8 -12.29 18.62 -25.26
CA GLU A 8 -10.84 18.88 -25.29
C GLU A 8 -10.55 20.33 -25.66
N LYS A 9 -11.22 20.87 -26.67
CA LYS A 9 -11.10 22.29 -27.07
C LYS A 9 -11.43 23.22 -25.90
N ARG A 10 -12.52 22.93 -25.18
CA ARG A 10 -12.93 23.70 -23.99
C ARG A 10 -11.89 23.63 -22.88
N VAL A 11 -11.36 22.43 -22.55
CA VAL A 11 -10.33 22.26 -21.53
C VAL A 11 -9.07 23.05 -21.92
N ARG A 12 -8.62 22.99 -23.15
CA ARG A 12 -7.44 23.75 -23.65
C ARG A 12 -7.64 25.25 -23.54
N ALA A 13 -8.84 25.77 -23.86
CA ALA A 13 -9.16 27.20 -23.75
C ALA A 13 -9.10 27.66 -22.28
N ILE A 14 -9.73 26.92 -21.36
CA ILE A 14 -9.69 27.20 -19.92
C ILE A 14 -8.24 27.16 -19.42
N THR A 15 -7.48 26.13 -19.80
CA THR A 15 -6.08 25.94 -19.41
C THR A 15 -5.20 27.14 -19.83
N ARG A 16 -5.32 27.61 -21.07
CA ARG A 16 -4.56 28.79 -21.54
C ARG A 16 -4.92 30.03 -20.76
N LEU A 17 -6.22 30.33 -20.58
CA LEU A 17 -6.68 31.48 -19.83
C LEU A 17 -6.18 31.45 -18.38
N TYR A 18 -6.29 30.29 -17.73
CA TYR A 18 -5.90 30.13 -16.34
C TYR A 18 -4.40 30.32 -16.12
N TYR A 19 -3.57 29.60 -16.87
CA TYR A 19 -2.12 29.69 -16.70
C TYR A 19 -1.48 30.94 -17.30
N SER A 20 -2.22 31.77 -18.01
CA SER A 20 -1.73 33.10 -18.41
C SER A 20 -1.73 34.11 -17.25
N ASN A 21 -2.36 33.79 -16.12
CA ASN A 21 -2.37 34.67 -14.94
C ASN A 21 -0.99 34.65 -14.24
N PRO A 22 -0.30 35.83 -14.14
CA PRO A 22 1.04 35.91 -13.54
C PRO A 22 1.10 35.44 -12.07
N SER A 23 0.02 35.67 -11.30
CA SER A 23 -0.03 35.24 -9.89
C SER A 23 -0.07 33.72 -9.77
N ILE A 24 -0.78 33.05 -10.68
CA ILE A 24 -0.81 31.57 -10.74
C ILE A 24 0.57 31.02 -11.13
N GLN A 25 1.19 31.60 -12.16
CA GLN A 25 2.53 31.21 -12.59
C GLN A 25 3.54 31.37 -11.46
N LYS A 26 3.53 32.51 -10.77
CA LYS A 26 4.41 32.76 -9.64
C LYS A 26 4.24 31.70 -8.53
N ALA A 27 3.01 31.43 -8.10
CA ALA A 27 2.72 30.47 -7.05
C ALA A 27 3.17 29.05 -7.41
N ILE A 28 2.99 28.64 -8.66
CA ILE A 28 3.46 27.34 -9.15
C ILE A 28 5.00 27.28 -9.13
N LEU A 29 5.67 28.31 -9.67
CA LEU A 29 7.13 28.34 -9.75
C LEU A 29 7.79 28.36 -8.37
N GLU A 30 7.25 29.11 -7.42
CA GLU A 30 7.74 29.17 -6.04
C GLU A 30 7.72 27.78 -5.38
N PHE A 31 6.65 27.03 -5.57
CA PHE A 31 6.55 25.67 -5.02
C PHE A 31 7.44 24.66 -5.75
N CYS A 32 7.64 24.81 -7.05
CA CYS A 32 8.40 23.88 -7.89
C CYS A 32 9.93 23.99 -7.76
N GLN A 33 10.43 24.96 -6.98
CA GLN A 33 11.87 25.15 -6.79
C GLN A 33 12.54 23.87 -6.26
N GLN A 34 13.61 23.44 -6.95
CA GLN A 34 14.38 22.23 -6.60
C GLN A 34 13.54 20.93 -6.61
N ARG A 35 12.40 20.89 -7.30
CA ARG A 35 11.56 19.71 -7.45
C ARG A 35 11.50 19.25 -8.89
N GLU A 36 11.46 17.93 -9.10
CA GLU A 36 11.09 17.39 -10.40
C GLU A 36 9.63 17.77 -10.66
N THR A 37 9.37 18.51 -11.75
CA THR A 37 8.01 18.98 -12.09
C THR A 37 7.72 18.64 -13.54
N VAL A 38 6.66 17.88 -13.77
CA VAL A 38 6.37 17.26 -15.07
C VAL A 38 4.98 17.70 -15.54
N PRO A 39 4.84 18.12 -16.81
CA PRO A 39 3.53 18.39 -17.40
C PRO A 39 2.76 17.09 -17.62
N ARG A 40 1.44 17.17 -17.55
CA ARG A 40 0.55 16.09 -17.98
C ARG A 40 -0.29 16.58 -19.17
N TYR A 41 -0.35 15.73 -20.16
CA TYR A 41 -1.16 15.87 -21.36
C TYR A 41 -2.38 14.95 -21.27
N PHE A 42 -3.31 15.00 -22.24
CA PHE A 42 -4.46 14.06 -22.25
C PHE A 42 -4.01 12.60 -22.29
N GLU A 43 -2.97 12.29 -23.06
CA GLU A 43 -2.44 10.93 -23.28
C GLU A 43 -1.62 10.42 -22.09
N GLY A 44 -1.04 11.32 -21.27
CA GLY A 44 -0.18 10.92 -20.17
C GLY A 44 0.78 11.99 -19.69
N PHE A 45 1.77 11.58 -18.93
CA PHE A 45 2.83 12.45 -18.45
C PHE A 45 3.85 12.76 -19.55
N GLY A 46 4.42 13.97 -19.50
CA GLY A 46 5.55 14.38 -20.31
C GLY A 46 6.85 13.64 -19.97
N LYS A 47 7.93 14.01 -20.65
CA LYS A 47 9.27 13.45 -20.41
C LYS A 47 9.70 13.71 -18.97
N ARG A 48 10.42 12.75 -18.39
CA ARG A 48 11.04 12.84 -17.07
C ARG A 48 12.54 12.61 -17.17
N PRO A 49 13.39 13.35 -16.41
CA PRO A 49 13.04 14.45 -15.53
C PRO A 49 12.69 15.74 -16.29
N ASP A 50 11.95 16.64 -15.63
CA ASP A 50 11.66 17.98 -16.11
C ASP A 50 11.51 18.95 -14.94
N VAL A 51 11.61 20.25 -15.20
CA VAL A 51 11.52 21.32 -14.20
C VAL A 51 10.77 22.54 -14.77
N LEU A 52 10.22 23.35 -13.88
CA LEU A 52 9.68 24.67 -14.22
C LEU A 52 10.54 25.75 -13.56
N THR A 53 11.13 26.63 -14.36
CA THR A 53 12.02 27.68 -13.87
C THR A 53 11.45 29.06 -14.16
N TYR A 54 10.86 29.26 -15.33
CA TYR A 54 10.36 30.55 -15.80
C TYR A 54 8.86 30.49 -16.14
N PRO A 55 8.15 31.66 -16.08
CA PRO A 55 6.76 31.73 -16.55
C PRO A 55 6.57 31.27 -17.99
N SER A 56 7.58 31.48 -18.84
CA SER A 56 7.60 31.01 -20.23
C SER A 56 7.55 29.47 -20.35
N ASP A 57 8.11 28.73 -19.39
CA ASP A 57 8.10 27.27 -19.41
C ASP A 57 6.67 26.76 -19.26
N ILE A 58 5.90 27.35 -18.32
CA ILE A 58 4.50 27.00 -18.10
C ILE A 58 3.71 27.25 -19.40
N MET A 59 3.82 28.47 -19.98
CA MET A 59 3.08 28.81 -21.20
C MET A 59 3.55 28.02 -22.41
N GLY A 60 4.85 27.74 -22.53
CA GLY A 60 5.40 26.91 -23.57
C GLY A 60 4.83 25.50 -23.57
N LEU A 61 4.71 24.87 -22.39
CA LEU A 61 4.12 23.55 -22.21
C LEU A 61 2.60 23.56 -22.42
N VAL A 62 1.89 24.57 -21.91
CA VAL A 62 0.45 24.77 -22.14
C VAL A 62 0.12 24.92 -23.61
N ASN A 63 0.92 25.67 -24.36
CA ASN A 63 0.75 25.83 -25.81
C ASN A 63 0.98 24.50 -26.57
N LYS A 64 1.84 23.61 -26.04
CA LYS A 64 2.02 22.25 -26.55
C LYS A 64 0.91 21.29 -26.13
N GLY A 65 -0.04 21.73 -25.31
CA GLY A 65 -1.22 20.96 -24.89
C GLY A 65 -1.16 20.39 -23.47
N ALA A 66 -0.21 20.81 -22.63
CA ALA A 66 -0.21 20.45 -21.22
C ALA A 66 -1.47 20.97 -20.53
N THR A 67 -2.13 20.12 -19.74
CA THR A 67 -3.36 20.44 -19.02
C THR A 67 -3.13 20.61 -17.52
N SER A 68 -2.10 19.97 -16.97
CA SER A 68 -1.76 20.04 -15.55
C SER A 68 -0.26 19.84 -15.33
N PHE A 69 0.20 20.21 -14.14
CA PHE A 69 1.57 20.05 -13.68
C PHE A 69 1.61 19.22 -12.40
N HIS A 70 2.58 18.31 -12.32
CA HIS A 70 2.79 17.43 -11.17
C HIS A 70 4.23 17.54 -10.71
N THR A 71 4.45 17.58 -9.39
CA THR A 71 5.75 17.82 -8.79
C THR A 71 6.09 16.78 -7.75
N SER A 72 7.40 16.59 -7.47
CA SER A 72 7.88 15.63 -6.48
C SER A 72 7.71 16.12 -5.04
N GLU A 73 7.48 15.20 -4.12
CA GLU A 73 7.60 15.42 -2.67
C GLU A 73 9.07 15.62 -2.28
N GLU A 74 9.95 14.96 -3.01
CA GLU A 74 11.40 15.05 -2.84
C GLU A 74 11.92 16.37 -3.37
N ILE A 75 12.87 16.94 -2.64
CA ILE A 75 13.62 18.15 -3.00
C ILE A 75 15.01 17.69 -3.42
N TRP A 76 15.47 18.13 -4.58
CA TRP A 76 16.70 17.68 -5.21
C TRP A 76 17.75 18.78 -5.22
N ASN A 77 19.03 18.39 -5.22
CA ASN A 77 20.11 19.35 -5.49
C ASN A 77 19.98 19.89 -6.92
N ASP A 78 19.78 18.99 -7.88
CA ASP A 78 19.45 19.33 -9.26
C ASP A 78 18.53 18.22 -9.83
N PRO A 79 17.22 18.51 -10.04
CA PRO A 79 16.28 17.52 -10.58
C PRO A 79 16.64 17.00 -11.97
N LEU A 80 17.32 17.80 -12.82
CA LEU A 80 17.66 17.40 -14.18
C LEU A 80 18.74 16.32 -14.24
N ASN A 81 19.48 16.11 -13.16
CA ASN A 81 20.44 15.02 -13.04
C ASN A 81 19.82 13.66 -12.80
N LEU A 82 18.51 13.58 -12.55
CA LEU A 82 17.79 12.32 -12.38
C LEU A 82 17.73 11.54 -13.70
N LYS A 83 18.07 10.23 -13.64
CA LYS A 83 18.00 9.33 -14.79
C LYS A 83 17.09 8.13 -14.46
N THR A 84 16.64 7.43 -15.49
CA THR A 84 15.74 6.28 -15.33
C THR A 84 16.45 5.07 -14.73
N ASP A 85 17.74 4.93 -14.98
CA ASP A 85 18.52 3.73 -14.67
C ASP A 85 19.39 3.87 -13.40
N MET A 86 19.12 4.91 -12.59
CA MET A 86 19.86 5.17 -11.36
C MET A 86 19.56 4.11 -10.30
N THR A 87 20.60 3.73 -9.59
CA THR A 87 20.52 2.93 -8.37
C THR A 87 19.90 3.75 -7.23
N GLN A 88 19.41 3.08 -6.20
CA GLN A 88 18.86 3.76 -5.02
C GLN A 88 19.89 4.65 -4.33
N GLU A 89 21.15 4.24 -4.30
CA GLU A 89 22.25 5.04 -3.70
C GLU A 89 22.54 6.32 -4.50
N GLU A 90 22.53 6.24 -5.83
CA GLU A 90 22.67 7.44 -6.68
C GLU A 90 21.49 8.40 -6.50
N ILE A 91 20.25 7.89 -6.40
CA ILE A 91 19.07 8.71 -6.12
C ILE A 91 19.18 9.40 -4.76
N LYS A 92 19.61 8.67 -3.71
CA LYS A 92 19.83 9.23 -2.37
C LYS A 92 20.87 10.35 -2.38
N SER A 93 21.94 10.22 -3.15
CA SER A 93 23.00 11.24 -3.24
C SER A 93 22.52 12.55 -3.85
N LEU A 94 21.58 12.50 -4.79
CA LEU A 94 20.97 13.67 -5.41
C LEU A 94 19.88 14.31 -4.55
N ARG A 95 19.28 13.57 -3.61
CA ARG A 95 18.23 14.09 -2.76
C ARG A 95 18.77 15.05 -1.71
N LYS A 96 18.24 16.25 -1.67
CA LYS A 96 18.54 17.26 -0.68
C LYS A 96 17.70 17.08 0.58
N SER A 97 16.38 16.85 0.39
CA SER A 97 15.37 16.70 1.44
C SER A 97 14.10 16.10 0.85
N TRP A 98 13.06 15.97 1.65
CA TRP A 98 11.69 15.65 1.24
C TRP A 98 10.69 16.28 2.19
N ASP A 99 9.50 16.58 1.70
CA ASP A 99 8.37 16.98 2.54
C ASP A 99 7.44 15.79 2.76
N LEU A 100 6.82 15.72 3.94
CA LEU A 100 5.78 14.75 4.19
C LEU A 100 4.50 15.20 3.48
N LEU A 101 4.09 14.46 2.48
CA LEU A 101 2.80 14.62 1.82
C LEU A 101 1.86 13.50 2.28
N ILE A 102 0.68 13.88 2.77
CA ILE A 102 -0.40 12.96 3.10
C ILE A 102 -1.49 13.17 2.05
N ASP A 103 -1.64 12.19 1.16
CA ASP A 103 -2.70 12.19 0.15
C ASP A 103 -3.96 11.56 0.71
N VAL A 104 -5.05 12.32 0.71
CA VAL A 104 -6.35 11.94 1.26
C VAL A 104 -7.33 11.86 0.10
N ASP A 105 -7.51 10.69 -0.46
CA ASP A 105 -8.48 10.46 -1.53
C ASP A 105 -9.57 9.47 -1.12
N SER A 106 -10.80 9.80 -1.44
CA SER A 106 -11.98 8.97 -1.20
C SER A 106 -12.95 9.12 -2.36
N PRO A 107 -13.76 8.10 -2.66
CA PRO A 107 -14.86 8.22 -3.62
C PRO A 107 -15.81 9.38 -3.32
N PHE A 108 -15.89 9.82 -2.06
CA PHE A 108 -16.81 10.86 -1.58
C PHE A 108 -16.04 12.02 -0.93
N LEU A 109 -16.30 13.24 -1.39
CA LEU A 109 -15.63 14.45 -0.88
C LEU A 109 -15.81 14.63 0.64
N ASP A 110 -17.01 14.35 1.16
CA ASP A 110 -17.29 14.50 2.59
C ASP A 110 -16.48 13.51 3.44
N CYS A 111 -16.26 12.29 2.94
CA CYS A 111 -15.36 11.33 3.58
C CYS A 111 -13.92 11.81 3.57
N SER A 112 -13.45 12.41 2.46
CA SER A 112 -12.13 13.02 2.39
C SER A 112 -11.98 14.20 3.36
N LYS A 113 -13.02 15.03 3.53
CA LYS A 113 -13.03 16.11 4.53
C LYS A 113 -12.85 15.56 5.95
N ILE A 114 -13.64 14.53 6.33
CA ILE A 114 -13.54 13.91 7.66
C ILE A 114 -12.14 13.36 7.89
N ALA A 115 -11.60 12.60 6.93
CA ALA A 115 -10.27 12.05 7.04
C ALA A 115 -9.21 13.16 7.20
N THR A 116 -9.31 14.23 6.41
CA THR A 116 -8.42 15.39 6.49
C THR A 116 -8.50 16.07 7.85
N GLN A 117 -9.71 16.30 8.39
CA GLN A 117 -9.90 16.87 9.74
C GLN A 117 -9.26 16.03 10.84
N LEU A 118 -9.45 14.70 10.77
CA LEU A 118 -8.89 13.78 11.75
C LEU A 118 -7.36 13.71 11.66
N LEU A 119 -6.79 13.73 10.45
CA LEU A 119 -5.36 13.77 10.24
C LEU A 119 -4.75 15.07 10.76
N ILE A 120 -5.40 16.21 10.54
CA ILE A 120 -4.99 17.50 11.11
C ILE A 120 -4.98 17.42 12.63
N ALA A 121 -6.05 16.92 13.26
CA ALA A 121 -6.12 16.75 14.70
C ALA A 121 -5.01 15.82 15.21
N ALA A 122 -4.70 14.75 14.48
CA ALA A 122 -3.61 13.84 14.83
C ALA A 122 -2.24 14.54 14.72
N LEU A 123 -1.99 15.35 13.68
CA LEU A 123 -0.76 16.13 13.55
C LEU A 123 -0.59 17.11 14.72
N GLU A 124 -1.66 17.83 15.08
CA GLU A 124 -1.67 18.77 16.21
C GLU A 124 -1.40 18.06 17.56
N GLN A 125 -1.97 16.88 17.79
CA GLN A 125 -1.70 16.05 18.97
C GLN A 125 -0.22 15.62 19.08
N HIS A 126 0.47 15.48 17.94
CA HIS A 126 1.89 15.20 17.88
C HIS A 126 2.77 16.47 17.93
N GLY A 127 2.18 17.65 18.11
CA GLY A 127 2.88 18.92 18.27
C GLY A 127 3.14 19.68 16.97
N ILE A 128 2.66 19.20 15.84
CA ILE A 128 2.82 19.87 14.54
C ILE A 128 1.74 20.94 14.39
N LYS A 129 2.16 22.20 14.41
CA LYS A 129 1.28 23.36 14.30
C LYS A 129 1.26 23.95 12.89
N ASN A 130 2.34 23.76 12.14
CA ASN A 130 2.53 24.32 10.82
C ASN A 130 2.37 23.22 9.76
N PHE A 131 1.30 23.28 9.01
CA PHE A 131 1.01 22.44 7.85
C PHE A 131 0.17 23.22 6.85
N CYS A 132 0.20 22.84 5.60
CA CYS A 132 -0.69 23.42 4.60
C CYS A 132 -1.61 22.35 4.04
N ILE A 133 -2.80 22.77 3.63
CA ILE A 133 -3.84 21.92 3.07
C ILE A 133 -4.18 22.43 1.68
N LYS A 134 -4.36 21.53 0.72
CA LYS A 134 -4.93 21.89 -0.57
C LYS A 134 -5.94 20.86 -1.05
N PHE A 135 -6.89 21.31 -1.82
CA PHE A 135 -7.79 20.45 -2.59
C PHE A 135 -7.04 19.83 -3.77
N SER A 136 -7.25 18.54 -4.05
CA SER A 136 -6.56 17.82 -5.14
C SER A 136 -7.04 18.21 -6.55
N GLY A 137 -8.18 18.93 -6.63
CA GLY A 137 -8.86 19.28 -7.90
C GLY A 137 -9.97 18.30 -8.28
N SER A 138 -10.25 17.25 -7.48
CA SER A 138 -11.31 16.27 -7.74
C SER A 138 -12.14 15.97 -6.50
N LYS A 139 -11.69 15.04 -5.65
CA LYS A 139 -12.44 14.57 -4.48
C LYS A 139 -11.60 14.50 -3.21
N GLY A 140 -10.30 14.68 -3.31
CA GLY A 140 -9.34 14.52 -2.23
C GLY A 140 -8.72 15.81 -1.75
N PHE A 141 -7.90 15.69 -0.71
CA PHE A 141 -7.09 16.76 -0.15
C PHE A 141 -5.67 16.26 0.06
N HIS A 142 -4.71 17.18 -0.03
CA HIS A 142 -3.32 16.91 0.34
C HIS A 142 -2.96 17.76 1.55
N ILE A 143 -2.29 17.15 2.53
CA ILE A 143 -1.68 17.84 3.66
C ILE A 143 -0.17 17.75 3.47
N ILE A 144 0.53 18.88 3.62
CA ILE A 144 1.99 18.93 3.54
C ILE A 144 2.58 19.45 4.85
N VAL A 145 3.64 18.78 5.33
CA VAL A 145 4.51 19.21 6.43
C VAL A 145 5.93 19.30 5.88
N SER A 146 6.60 20.43 6.11
CA SER A 146 7.95 20.63 5.58
C SER A 146 8.95 19.64 6.15
N GLY A 147 9.88 19.19 5.33
CA GLY A 147 11.01 18.38 5.75
C GLY A 147 11.84 18.99 6.88
N LYS A 148 11.83 20.34 7.01
CA LYS A 148 12.46 21.04 8.13
C LYS A 148 11.88 20.65 9.51
N ALA A 149 10.64 20.16 9.55
CA ALA A 149 10.02 19.70 10.79
C ALA A 149 10.62 18.41 11.34
N PHE A 150 11.35 17.66 10.52
CA PHE A 150 11.97 16.40 10.92
C PHE A 150 13.42 16.62 11.37
N PRO A 151 13.96 15.81 12.28
CA PRO A 151 15.37 15.85 12.63
C PRO A 151 16.22 15.49 11.41
N GLU A 152 17.36 16.17 11.26
CA GLU A 152 18.33 15.89 10.15
C GLU A 152 18.86 14.45 10.24
N GLU A 153 19.02 13.95 11.46
CA GLU A 153 19.44 12.58 11.76
C GLU A 153 18.63 11.99 12.90
N TYR A 154 18.25 10.73 12.78
CA TYR A 154 17.63 9.95 13.84
C TYR A 154 18.06 8.48 13.75
N ASP A 155 18.51 7.91 14.89
CA ASP A 155 19.01 6.53 15.00
C ASP A 155 20.10 6.19 13.97
N GLY A 156 21.08 7.12 13.79
CA GLY A 156 22.19 6.98 12.85
C GLY A 156 21.81 7.05 11.37
N LYS A 157 20.61 7.55 11.04
CA LYS A 157 20.09 7.65 9.68
C LYS A 157 19.80 9.10 9.32
N LEU A 158 20.35 9.55 8.20
CA LEU A 158 20.10 10.89 7.68
C LEU A 158 18.68 10.98 7.08
N MET A 159 17.96 12.03 7.45
CA MET A 159 16.57 12.27 7.01
C MET A 159 16.43 12.17 5.48
N LYS A 160 17.34 12.81 4.74
CA LYS A 160 17.31 12.81 3.27
C LYS A 160 17.38 11.41 2.63
N GLU A 161 17.98 10.44 3.31
CA GLU A 161 18.15 9.06 2.82
C GLU A 161 16.94 8.18 3.12
N MET A 162 16.09 8.60 4.05
CA MET A 162 14.97 7.80 4.56
C MET A 162 13.65 8.02 3.83
N PHE A 163 13.72 8.41 2.58
CA PHE A 163 12.57 8.42 1.68
C PHE A 163 12.61 7.17 0.78
N PRO A 164 11.55 6.42 0.67
CA PRO A 164 10.18 6.65 1.16
C PRO A 164 9.86 5.98 2.51
N GLU A 165 10.83 5.44 3.23
CA GLU A 165 10.62 4.60 4.42
C GLU A 165 9.94 5.36 5.57
N TRP A 166 10.44 6.57 5.90
CA TRP A 166 9.86 7.36 6.99
C TRP A 166 8.47 7.92 6.63
N PRO A 167 8.25 8.54 5.47
CA PRO A 167 6.92 8.98 5.08
C PRO A 167 5.89 7.85 5.09
N ARG A 168 6.26 6.65 4.62
CA ARG A 168 5.38 5.47 4.69
C ARG A 168 5.04 5.07 6.12
N ALA A 169 6.05 5.02 7.00
CA ALA A 169 5.82 4.67 8.41
C ALA A 169 4.88 5.65 9.09
N ILE A 170 5.10 6.95 8.85
CA ILE A 170 4.27 8.02 9.40
C ILE A 170 2.84 7.93 8.88
N SER A 171 2.68 7.78 7.58
CA SER A 171 1.36 7.70 6.97
C SER A 171 0.59 6.46 7.44
N GLU A 172 1.24 5.29 7.50
CA GLU A 172 0.63 4.05 8.04
C GLU A 172 0.20 4.20 9.51
N TYR A 173 1.03 4.85 10.32
CA TYR A 173 0.73 5.14 11.72
C TYR A 173 -0.46 6.08 11.87
N LEU A 174 -0.47 7.20 11.15
CA LEU A 174 -1.57 8.17 11.19
C LEU A 174 -2.90 7.56 10.76
N MET A 175 -2.87 6.70 9.74
CA MET A 175 -4.03 5.96 9.29
C MET A 175 -4.62 5.05 10.37
N ASP A 176 -3.74 4.28 11.01
CA ASP A 176 -4.15 3.40 12.10
C ASP A 176 -4.72 4.20 13.28
N HIS A 177 -4.10 5.36 13.57
CA HIS A 177 -4.48 6.28 14.64
C HIS A 177 -5.90 6.84 14.45
N ILE A 178 -6.25 7.29 13.24
CA ILE A 178 -7.56 7.89 12.97
C ILE A 178 -8.67 6.88 12.65
N LYS A 179 -8.32 5.62 12.36
CA LYS A 179 -9.21 4.61 11.77
C LYS A 179 -10.55 4.46 12.50
N ARG A 180 -10.52 4.38 13.84
CA ARG A 180 -11.75 4.19 14.64
C ARG A 180 -12.68 5.38 14.53
N GLU A 181 -12.17 6.57 14.79
CA GLU A 181 -12.95 7.81 14.78
C GLU A 181 -13.48 8.10 13.36
N TYR A 182 -12.67 7.84 12.35
CA TYR A 182 -13.07 7.95 10.96
C TYR A 182 -14.28 7.07 10.63
N ASN A 183 -14.22 5.78 11.01
CA ASN A 183 -15.30 4.83 10.77
C ASN A 183 -16.62 5.28 11.45
N VAL A 184 -16.52 5.80 12.67
CA VAL A 184 -17.67 6.31 13.42
C VAL A 184 -18.29 7.52 12.72
N ARG A 185 -17.47 8.54 12.38
CA ARG A 185 -17.97 9.79 11.77
C ARG A 185 -18.53 9.57 10.37
N VAL A 186 -17.90 8.74 9.57
CA VAL A 186 -18.42 8.39 8.23
C VAL A 186 -19.75 7.67 8.34
N GLY A 187 -19.90 6.75 9.31
CA GLY A 187 -21.15 6.05 9.57
C GLY A 187 -22.30 6.97 10.00
N GLN A 188 -22.00 8.10 10.65
CA GLN A 188 -22.99 9.10 11.06
C GLN A 188 -23.48 9.97 9.89
N ILE A 189 -22.61 10.27 8.93
CA ILE A 189 -22.91 11.18 7.80
C ILE A 189 -23.55 10.41 6.63
N LEU A 190 -22.97 9.29 6.26
CA LEU A 190 -23.52 8.44 5.22
C LEU A 190 -24.51 7.49 5.88
N GLY A 191 -25.77 7.82 5.91
CA GLY A 191 -26.80 6.92 6.44
C GLY A 191 -26.66 5.49 5.88
N GLU A 192 -26.98 4.47 6.67
CA GLU A 192 -26.86 3.04 6.33
C GLU A 192 -27.40 2.72 4.91
N LYS A 193 -28.55 3.28 4.56
CA LYS A 193 -29.17 3.08 3.22
C LYS A 193 -28.32 3.62 2.08
N GLU A 194 -27.67 4.75 2.29
CA GLU A 194 -26.84 5.41 1.25
C GLU A 194 -25.55 4.64 1.01
N VAL A 195 -24.95 4.09 2.07
CA VAL A 195 -23.77 3.26 1.97
C VAL A 195 -24.06 1.95 1.24
N LEU A 196 -25.10 1.24 1.66
CA LEU A 196 -25.51 -0.01 1.02
C LEU A 196 -25.91 0.20 -0.45
N ALA A 197 -26.51 1.35 -0.80
CA ALA A 197 -26.86 1.68 -2.18
C ALA A 197 -25.65 2.03 -3.06
N ARG A 198 -24.55 2.51 -2.47
CA ARG A 198 -23.35 2.97 -3.19
C ARG A 198 -22.19 1.97 -3.15
N THR A 199 -22.34 0.86 -2.42
CA THR A 199 -21.33 -0.17 -2.26
C THR A 199 -21.93 -1.55 -2.42
N ASN A 200 -21.09 -2.57 -2.61
CA ASN A 200 -21.52 -3.97 -2.63
C ASN A 200 -21.57 -4.59 -1.22
N LEU A 201 -21.59 -3.75 -0.15
CA LEU A 201 -21.64 -4.20 1.23
C LEU A 201 -23.04 -4.67 1.61
N LYS A 202 -23.09 -5.68 2.45
CA LYS A 202 -24.29 -6.14 3.12
C LYS A 202 -24.43 -5.45 4.48
N LYS A 203 -25.63 -5.44 5.03
CA LYS A 203 -25.91 -4.84 6.33
C LYS A 203 -25.03 -5.40 7.46
N GLU A 204 -24.75 -6.69 7.38
CA GLU A 204 -23.91 -7.41 8.35
C GLU A 204 -22.44 -6.97 8.31
N ASP A 205 -21.96 -6.47 7.16
CA ASP A 205 -20.60 -5.97 7.00
C ASP A 205 -20.35 -4.63 7.73
N LEU A 206 -21.43 -3.95 8.13
CA LEU A 206 -21.39 -2.70 8.90
C LEU A 206 -21.28 -2.93 10.42
N ASP A 207 -21.61 -4.12 10.90
CA ASP A 207 -21.51 -4.46 12.29
C ASP A 207 -20.05 -4.84 12.62
N LYS A 208 -19.37 -3.98 13.34
CA LYS A 208 -17.98 -4.14 13.75
C LYS A 208 -17.86 -4.32 15.25
N VAL A 209 -16.75 -4.89 15.67
CA VAL A 209 -16.40 -5.03 17.09
C VAL A 209 -15.08 -4.32 17.36
N SER A 210 -15.00 -3.52 18.40
CA SER A 210 -13.77 -2.86 18.83
C SER A 210 -13.27 -3.40 20.15
N CYS A 211 -11.96 -3.37 20.34
CA CYS A 211 -11.33 -3.64 21.62
C CYS A 211 -11.39 -2.39 22.49
N LYS A 212 -12.02 -2.44 23.67
CA LYS A 212 -12.10 -1.31 24.61
C LYS A 212 -10.74 -0.89 25.16
N LYS A 213 -9.77 -1.83 25.23
CA LYS A 213 -8.42 -1.54 25.77
C LYS A 213 -7.62 -0.58 24.86
N CYS A 214 -7.67 -0.76 23.54
CA CYS A 214 -6.89 0.07 22.60
C CYS A 214 -7.76 0.82 21.57
N GLY A 215 -9.06 0.60 21.56
CA GLY A 215 -9.99 1.22 20.62
C GLY A 215 -9.93 0.68 19.19
N GLN A 216 -9.05 -0.25 18.87
CA GLN A 216 -8.91 -0.79 17.51
C GLN A 216 -10.03 -1.80 17.18
N GLU A 217 -10.34 -1.93 15.88
CA GLU A 217 -11.26 -2.94 15.37
C GLU A 217 -10.72 -4.33 15.67
N ALA A 218 -11.55 -5.18 16.25
CA ALA A 218 -11.21 -6.57 16.55
C ALA A 218 -11.41 -7.45 15.32
N VAL A 219 -10.55 -8.45 15.20
CA VAL A 219 -10.62 -9.42 14.11
C VAL A 219 -11.57 -10.54 14.48
N LYS A 220 -12.45 -10.89 13.54
CA LYS A 220 -13.38 -12.01 13.69
C LYS A 220 -12.64 -13.32 13.46
N GLY A 221 -12.81 -14.27 14.38
CA GLY A 221 -12.31 -15.64 14.29
C GLY A 221 -13.44 -16.65 14.46
N GLU A 222 -13.16 -17.92 14.20
CA GLU A 222 -14.09 -19.03 14.40
C GLU A 222 -13.50 -20.04 15.37
N ILE A 223 -14.35 -20.55 16.28
CA ILE A 223 -14.06 -21.67 17.17
C ILE A 223 -14.94 -22.84 16.75
N THR A 224 -14.32 -23.94 16.41
CA THR A 224 -15.04 -25.19 16.14
C THR A 224 -15.04 -26.07 17.39
N LEU A 225 -16.23 -26.36 17.90
CA LEU A 225 -16.45 -27.32 18.96
C LEU A 225 -16.63 -28.69 18.34
N TYR A 226 -15.76 -29.63 18.74
CA TYR A 226 -15.82 -31.03 18.34
C TYR A 226 -16.34 -31.90 19.49
N LEU A 227 -17.09 -32.93 19.15
CA LEU A 227 -17.56 -33.94 20.05
C LEU A 227 -17.12 -35.34 19.57
N CYS A 228 -16.64 -36.17 20.47
CA CYS A 228 -16.43 -37.57 20.16
C CYS A 228 -17.73 -38.36 20.34
N PRO A 229 -18.27 -39.04 19.31
CA PRO A 229 -19.51 -39.81 19.45
C PRO A 229 -19.37 -41.06 20.34
N ILE A 230 -18.13 -41.53 20.61
CA ILE A 230 -17.87 -42.73 21.40
C ILE A 230 -17.73 -42.40 22.89
N CYS A 231 -16.87 -41.42 23.24
CA CYS A 231 -16.56 -41.13 24.66
C CYS A 231 -17.05 -39.75 25.11
N HIS A 232 -17.81 -39.04 24.27
CA HIS A 232 -18.39 -37.72 24.53
C HIS A 232 -17.39 -36.64 24.92
N MET A 233 -16.09 -36.84 24.64
CA MET A 233 -15.05 -35.85 24.86
C MET A 233 -15.28 -34.66 23.93
N LYS A 234 -15.27 -33.45 24.52
CA LYS A 234 -15.38 -32.19 23.79
C LYS A 234 -14.00 -31.54 23.57
N LEU A 235 -13.78 -30.99 22.41
CA LEU A 235 -12.55 -30.29 22.06
C LEU A 235 -12.88 -28.96 21.33
N ASN A 236 -12.42 -27.83 21.87
CA ASN A 236 -12.50 -26.54 21.22
C ASN A 236 -11.22 -26.29 20.40
N ARG A 237 -11.37 -25.92 19.14
CA ARG A 237 -10.24 -25.48 18.31
C ARG A 237 -10.52 -24.12 17.69
N LYS A 238 -9.62 -23.17 17.94
CA LYS A 238 -9.54 -21.90 17.24
C LYS A 238 -8.82 -22.13 15.91
N GLU A 239 -9.31 -21.55 14.84
CA GLU A 239 -8.72 -21.60 13.48
C GLU A 239 -8.50 -23.02 12.92
N VAL A 240 -9.53 -23.66 12.43
CA VAL A 240 -9.39 -24.92 11.69
C VAL A 240 -9.09 -24.63 10.22
N LYS A 241 -7.83 -24.70 9.82
CA LYS A 241 -7.39 -24.45 8.43
C LYS A 241 -7.87 -25.50 7.42
N GLN A 242 -8.35 -26.64 7.87
CA GLN A 242 -8.87 -27.73 7.04
C GLN A 242 -10.09 -28.34 7.71
N PRO A 243 -11.30 -27.81 7.52
CA PRO A 243 -12.52 -28.32 8.15
C PRO A 243 -12.83 -29.78 7.80
N ASN A 244 -12.33 -30.27 6.66
CA ASN A 244 -12.58 -31.65 6.18
C ASN A 244 -11.57 -32.69 6.69
N ARG A 245 -10.60 -32.33 7.53
CA ARG A 245 -9.64 -33.28 8.07
C ARG A 245 -10.24 -34.01 9.27
N LYS A 246 -10.40 -35.32 9.16
CA LYS A 246 -10.83 -36.19 10.29
C LYS A 246 -9.83 -36.08 11.45
N ILE A 247 -10.32 -35.64 12.61
CA ILE A 247 -9.52 -35.48 13.83
C ILE A 247 -9.79 -36.69 14.74
N ARG A 248 -8.75 -37.43 15.12
CA ARG A 248 -8.88 -38.52 16.07
C ARG A 248 -9.14 -37.99 17.47
N CYS A 249 -9.93 -38.72 18.24
CA CYS A 249 -10.18 -38.39 19.64
C CYS A 249 -8.86 -38.38 20.42
N LEU A 250 -8.69 -37.37 21.27
CA LEU A 250 -7.47 -37.21 22.09
C LEU A 250 -7.42 -38.18 23.28
N ASN A 251 -8.53 -38.83 23.58
CA ASN A 251 -8.54 -39.94 24.55
C ASN A 251 -7.90 -41.16 23.90
N GLY A 252 -6.65 -41.45 24.31
CA GLY A 252 -5.82 -42.51 23.71
C GLY A 252 -6.44 -43.94 23.75
N LYS A 253 -7.45 -44.15 24.58
CA LYS A 253 -8.17 -45.43 24.68
C LYS A 253 -9.44 -45.50 23.82
N CYS A 254 -9.86 -44.37 23.21
CA CYS A 254 -11.17 -44.28 22.54
C CYS A 254 -11.13 -44.67 21.05
N GLY A 255 -10.08 -44.32 20.32
CA GLY A 255 -9.96 -44.57 18.87
C GLY A 255 -10.99 -43.89 17.98
N GLY A 256 -11.92 -43.08 18.53
CA GLY A 256 -12.99 -42.39 17.81
C GLY A 256 -12.50 -41.24 16.95
N ILE A 257 -13.36 -40.82 16.04
CA ILE A 257 -13.16 -39.61 15.21
C ILE A 257 -14.08 -38.51 15.75
N LEU A 258 -13.52 -37.34 15.94
CA LEU A 258 -14.27 -36.18 16.41
C LEU A 258 -15.17 -35.64 15.29
N GLU A 259 -16.42 -35.34 15.65
CA GLU A 259 -17.40 -34.71 14.78
C GLU A 259 -17.58 -33.24 15.17
N VAL A 260 -17.89 -32.37 14.18
CA VAL A 260 -18.18 -30.96 14.44
C VAL A 260 -19.56 -30.86 15.09
N LEU A 261 -19.62 -30.34 16.32
CA LEU A 261 -20.85 -30.11 17.05
C LEU A 261 -21.40 -28.71 16.74
N GLU A 262 -20.55 -27.71 16.79
CA GLU A 262 -20.94 -26.31 16.65
C GLU A 262 -19.75 -25.46 16.17
N ASN A 263 -20.02 -24.40 15.39
CA ASN A 263 -19.08 -23.34 15.08
C ASN A 263 -19.54 -22.05 15.78
N LYS A 264 -18.65 -21.45 16.58
CA LYS A 264 -18.89 -20.17 17.28
C LYS A 264 -17.96 -19.10 16.74
N GLU A 265 -18.50 -17.91 16.58
CA GLU A 265 -17.73 -16.71 16.25
C GLU A 265 -17.14 -16.11 17.53
N TYR A 266 -15.91 -15.65 17.46
CA TYR A 266 -15.29 -14.87 18.50
C TYR A 266 -14.48 -13.71 17.89
N TYR A 267 -14.11 -12.73 18.70
CA TYR A 267 -13.32 -11.59 18.27
C TYR A 267 -12.02 -11.53 19.06
N PHE A 268 -10.94 -11.14 18.41
CA PHE A 268 -9.66 -10.94 19.08
C PHE A 268 -8.99 -9.65 18.61
N CYS A 269 -8.19 -9.06 19.52
CA CYS A 269 -7.45 -7.84 19.25
C CYS A 269 -6.01 -8.18 18.84
N GLU A 270 -5.58 -7.73 17.66
CA GLU A 270 -4.19 -7.96 17.20
C GLU A 270 -3.17 -7.17 18.02
N ASN A 271 -3.58 -6.03 18.61
CA ASN A 271 -2.69 -5.13 19.34
C ASN A 271 -2.61 -5.39 20.84
N CYS A 272 -3.64 -6.00 21.41
CA CYS A 272 -3.71 -6.24 22.85
C CYS A 272 -3.46 -7.71 23.20
N LYS A 273 -2.76 -7.89 24.32
CA LYS A 273 -2.51 -9.23 24.87
C LYS A 273 -3.51 -9.55 25.97
N ASP A 274 -3.75 -10.85 26.17
CA ASP A 274 -4.55 -11.40 27.25
C ASP A 274 -3.96 -10.96 28.60
N PHE A 275 -4.80 -10.81 29.63
CA PHE A 275 -4.38 -10.33 30.94
C PHE A 275 -3.53 -11.34 31.71
N GLU A 276 -3.78 -12.62 31.50
CA GLU A 276 -3.09 -13.73 32.17
C GLU A 276 -1.93 -14.27 31.35
N ASN A 277 -1.93 -14.07 30.03
CA ASN A 277 -0.92 -14.61 29.13
C ASN A 277 -0.60 -13.63 27.98
N ASP A 278 0.50 -12.91 28.12
CA ASP A 278 1.01 -11.94 27.15
C ASP A 278 1.44 -12.54 25.79
N LYS A 279 1.47 -13.88 25.67
CA LYS A 279 1.72 -14.59 24.41
C LYS A 279 0.45 -14.80 23.57
N ILE A 280 -0.73 -14.56 24.16
CA ILE A 280 -2.02 -14.78 23.51
C ILE A 280 -2.68 -13.42 23.26
N ALA A 281 -3.33 -13.27 22.11
CA ALA A 281 -4.12 -12.07 21.83
C ALA A 281 -5.33 -12.00 22.79
N LEU A 282 -5.69 -10.78 23.21
CA LEU A 282 -6.91 -10.55 23.96
C LEU A 282 -8.11 -10.95 23.12
N ASP A 283 -8.99 -11.81 23.60
CA ASP A 283 -10.12 -12.33 22.86
C ASP A 283 -11.45 -12.27 23.62
N SER A 284 -12.56 -12.28 22.90
CA SER A 284 -13.90 -12.15 23.44
C SER A 284 -14.47 -13.44 24.04
N GLU A 285 -13.80 -14.58 23.89
CA GLU A 285 -14.21 -15.81 24.54
C GLU A 285 -13.87 -15.79 26.03
N LYS A 286 -12.68 -15.27 26.36
CA LYS A 286 -12.22 -15.16 27.75
C LYS A 286 -12.60 -13.82 28.39
N ASN A 287 -12.61 -12.74 27.62
CA ASN A 287 -12.82 -11.39 28.09
C ASN A 287 -13.90 -10.68 27.25
N PRO A 288 -15.17 -11.14 27.29
CA PRO A 288 -16.23 -10.57 26.43
C PRO A 288 -16.51 -9.10 26.72
N GLU A 289 -16.33 -8.64 27.97
CA GLU A 289 -16.51 -7.27 28.42
C GLU A 289 -15.53 -6.27 27.80
N MET A 290 -14.40 -6.77 27.28
CA MET A 290 -13.38 -5.96 26.62
C MET A 290 -13.68 -5.69 25.16
N PHE A 291 -14.80 -6.20 24.65
CA PHE A 291 -15.22 -6.03 23.26
C PHE A 291 -16.58 -5.35 23.17
N GLU A 292 -16.68 -4.37 22.29
CA GLU A 292 -17.87 -3.56 22.11
C GLU A 292 -18.31 -3.60 20.64
N LYS A 293 -19.58 -3.91 20.40
CA LYS A 293 -20.17 -3.82 19.07
C LYS A 293 -20.43 -2.36 18.72
N PHE A 294 -20.01 -1.95 17.54
CA PHE A 294 -20.33 -0.64 16.99
C PHE A 294 -20.67 -0.76 15.51
N ARG A 295 -21.51 0.14 15.04
CA ARG A 295 -21.74 0.28 13.60
C ARG A 295 -20.73 1.24 13.02
N GLY A 296 -19.94 0.76 12.10
CA GLY A 296 -18.88 1.55 11.47
C GLY A 296 -18.67 1.14 10.02
N MET A 297 -18.21 2.10 9.23
CA MET A 297 -17.83 1.84 7.85
C MET A 297 -16.41 1.34 7.78
N PRO A 298 -16.12 0.30 6.96
CA PRO A 298 -14.75 -0.10 6.73
C PRO A 298 -14.00 1.01 5.98
N ALA A 299 -13.12 1.71 6.68
CA ALA A 299 -12.33 2.83 6.13
C ALA A 299 -11.63 2.49 4.80
N LYS A 300 -11.24 1.23 4.61
CA LYS A 300 -10.62 0.74 3.37
C LYS A 300 -11.50 0.87 2.12
N GLU A 301 -12.81 0.93 2.29
CA GLU A 301 -13.76 0.99 1.17
C GLU A 301 -14.17 2.42 0.82
N PHE A 302 -14.04 3.34 1.77
CA PHE A 302 -14.45 4.74 1.62
C PHE A 302 -13.31 5.73 1.60
N ALA A 303 -12.21 5.44 2.29
CA ALA A 303 -10.99 6.21 2.21
C ALA A 303 -9.87 5.27 1.78
N ASN A 304 -9.67 5.15 0.50
CA ASN A 304 -8.36 4.79 -0.02
C ASN A 304 -7.45 6.00 0.22
N LEU A 305 -7.01 6.15 1.48
CA LEU A 305 -5.84 6.97 1.74
C LEU A 305 -4.71 6.24 1.03
N ASP A 306 -4.36 6.73 -0.14
CA ASP A 306 -3.48 6.03 -1.07
C ASP A 306 -2.03 6.09 -0.61
N MET A 307 -1.72 5.26 0.38
CA MET A 307 -0.40 5.06 0.95
C MET A 307 0.57 4.35 0.01
N VAL A 308 0.06 3.76 -1.04
CA VAL A 308 0.85 3.03 -2.05
C VAL A 308 1.67 4.00 -2.89
N LEU A 309 1.26 5.26 -2.96
CA LEU A 309 1.91 6.26 -3.79
C LEU A 309 3.22 6.83 -3.24
N VAL A 310 3.53 6.69 -1.95
CA VAL A 310 4.84 7.13 -1.44
C VAL A 310 5.94 6.21 -1.98
N ALA A 311 6.50 6.58 -3.11
CA ALA A 311 7.55 5.84 -3.81
C ALA A 311 8.64 6.84 -4.28
N PRO A 312 9.88 6.38 -4.48
CA PRO A 312 10.92 7.24 -5.05
C PRO A 312 10.44 7.88 -6.35
N ARG A 313 10.64 9.19 -6.48
CA ARG A 313 10.20 10.01 -7.61
C ARG A 313 8.68 10.00 -7.83
N HIS A 314 7.90 9.86 -6.74
CA HIS A 314 6.46 10.05 -6.80
C HIS A 314 6.14 11.51 -7.14
N LEU A 315 5.11 11.71 -7.95
CA LEU A 315 4.64 13.04 -8.36
C LEU A 315 3.19 13.23 -7.92
N PHE A 316 2.93 14.33 -7.27
CA PHE A 316 1.56 14.77 -6.93
C PHE A 316 1.21 16.07 -7.67
N ARG A 317 -0.07 16.37 -7.77
CA ARG A 317 -0.54 17.58 -8.43
C ARG A 317 0.00 18.82 -7.74
N THR A 318 0.69 19.68 -8.51
CA THR A 318 1.23 20.94 -8.00
C THR A 318 0.12 21.85 -7.44
N PRO A 319 0.36 22.60 -6.35
CA PRO A 319 -0.58 23.67 -5.95
C PRO A 319 -0.94 24.55 -7.13
N TYR A 320 -2.19 24.91 -7.23
CA TYR A 320 -2.75 25.72 -8.32
C TYR A 320 -2.68 25.08 -9.72
N SER A 321 -2.29 23.82 -9.83
CA SER A 321 -2.45 23.09 -11.09
C SER A 321 -3.90 22.70 -11.32
N LEU A 322 -4.37 22.76 -12.56
CA LEU A 322 -5.71 22.30 -12.92
C LEU A 322 -5.80 20.77 -12.87
N ASN A 323 -6.99 20.28 -12.62
CA ASN A 323 -7.29 18.86 -12.78
C ASN A 323 -7.77 18.59 -14.21
N GLU A 324 -7.15 17.67 -14.91
CA GLU A 324 -7.43 17.35 -16.31
C GLU A 324 -8.84 16.81 -16.57
N LYS A 325 -9.49 16.25 -15.53
CA LYS A 325 -10.84 15.66 -15.64
C LYS A 325 -11.96 16.64 -15.31
N THR A 326 -11.73 17.48 -14.28
CA THR A 326 -12.74 18.39 -13.73
C THR A 326 -12.55 19.84 -14.18
N SER A 327 -11.35 20.20 -14.65
CA SER A 327 -10.89 21.56 -14.90
C SER A 327 -10.88 22.46 -13.65
N LEU A 328 -11.07 21.91 -12.45
CA LEU A 328 -10.94 22.65 -11.20
C LEU A 328 -9.47 22.86 -10.82
N ALA A 329 -9.20 23.95 -10.12
CA ALA A 329 -7.86 24.24 -9.63
C ALA A 329 -7.55 23.50 -8.32
N SER A 330 -6.32 23.04 -8.16
CA SER A 330 -5.83 22.46 -6.91
C SER A 330 -5.49 23.58 -5.92
N ILE A 331 -6.50 24.18 -5.32
CA ILE A 331 -6.37 25.38 -4.48
C ILE A 331 -5.94 25.05 -3.05
N VAL A 332 -5.17 25.96 -2.47
CA VAL A 332 -4.78 25.94 -1.06
C VAL A 332 -5.95 26.48 -0.22
N ILE A 333 -6.27 25.77 0.84
CA ILE A 333 -7.34 26.11 1.78
C ILE A 333 -6.80 26.11 3.21
N THR A 334 -7.47 26.86 4.09
CA THR A 334 -7.17 26.82 5.53
C THR A 334 -7.94 25.72 6.23
N LYS A 335 -7.59 25.42 7.48
CA LYS A 335 -8.30 24.46 8.32
C LYS A 335 -9.78 24.88 8.52
N GLU A 336 -10.03 26.17 8.67
CA GLU A 336 -11.37 26.72 8.88
C GLU A 336 -12.23 26.60 7.62
N GLU A 337 -11.63 26.81 6.45
CA GLU A 337 -12.31 26.69 5.16
C GLU A 337 -12.67 25.26 4.82
N LEU A 338 -11.92 24.26 5.33
CA LEU A 338 -12.12 22.84 5.02
C LEU A 338 -13.55 22.37 5.30
N ASN A 339 -14.16 22.84 6.39
CA ASN A 339 -15.49 22.42 6.79
C ASN A 339 -16.57 22.80 5.77
N ASN A 340 -16.49 24.02 5.27
CA ASN A 340 -17.47 24.61 4.35
C ASN A 340 -17.05 24.52 2.88
N PHE A 341 -15.88 23.90 2.62
CA PHE A 341 -15.33 23.78 1.27
C PHE A 341 -16.30 23.06 0.32
N SER A 342 -16.43 23.61 -0.87
CA SER A 342 -17.18 23.03 -1.98
C SER A 342 -16.31 23.04 -3.25
N PRO A 343 -16.46 22.09 -4.18
CA PRO A 343 -15.75 22.13 -5.47
C PRO A 343 -15.93 23.44 -6.26
N LYS A 344 -17.02 24.17 -6.01
CA LYS A 344 -17.26 25.51 -6.62
C LYS A 344 -16.24 26.55 -6.18
N ASP A 345 -15.61 26.37 -5.01
CA ASP A 345 -14.57 27.27 -4.49
C ASP A 345 -13.25 27.11 -5.27
N ALA A 346 -13.11 25.99 -5.98
CA ALA A 346 -11.96 25.68 -6.83
C ALA A 346 -12.15 26.10 -8.31
N ASP A 347 -13.12 26.98 -8.59
CA ASP A 347 -13.35 27.56 -9.91
C ASP A 347 -12.08 28.30 -10.39
N PRO A 348 -11.49 27.95 -11.54
CA PRO A 348 -10.27 28.56 -12.06
C PRO A 348 -10.34 30.08 -12.18
N LEU A 349 -11.54 30.63 -12.40
CA LEU A 349 -11.75 32.07 -12.56
C LEU A 349 -11.80 32.85 -11.23
N LYS A 350 -11.84 32.16 -10.10
CA LYS A 350 -12.03 32.76 -8.76
C LYS A 350 -10.93 32.42 -7.77
N VAL A 351 -9.85 31.81 -8.23
CA VAL A 351 -8.77 31.35 -7.37
C VAL A 351 -8.11 32.49 -6.62
N LYS A 352 -7.97 32.31 -5.30
CA LYS A 352 -7.17 33.18 -4.42
C LYS A 352 -5.88 32.46 -4.07
N ILE A 353 -4.75 33.13 -4.23
CA ILE A 353 -3.45 32.56 -3.93
C ILE A 353 -3.18 32.62 -2.44
N LYS A 354 -2.73 31.47 -1.88
CA LYS A 354 -2.21 31.29 -0.54
C LYS A 354 -0.95 30.44 -0.62
N ASP A 355 -0.05 30.58 0.32
CA ASP A 355 1.17 29.79 0.36
C ASP A 355 0.89 28.32 0.68
N PHE A 356 1.59 27.43 0.00
CA PHE A 356 1.57 25.97 0.25
C PHE A 356 2.93 25.46 0.74
N LEU A 357 3.73 26.33 1.34
CA LEU A 357 5.01 25.99 1.96
C LEU A 357 4.90 26.24 3.46
N PRO A 358 4.70 25.18 4.28
CA PRO A 358 4.57 25.38 5.71
C PRO A 358 5.90 25.81 6.32
N ASN A 359 5.86 26.81 7.20
CA ASN A 359 7.03 27.31 7.89
C ASN A 359 7.21 26.59 9.24
N ASN A 360 7.63 25.33 9.16
CA ASN A 360 7.87 24.50 10.34
C ASN A 360 9.14 24.91 11.08
N SER A 361 9.09 24.85 12.40
CA SER A 361 10.27 24.89 13.25
C SER A 361 11.08 23.60 13.13
N PRO A 362 12.42 23.66 13.30
CA PRO A 362 13.23 22.44 13.35
C PRO A 362 12.71 21.46 14.43
N GLU A 363 12.70 20.18 14.09
CA GLU A 363 12.25 19.08 14.95
C GLU A 363 10.79 19.11 15.42
N GLU A 364 9.93 19.97 14.85
CA GLU A 364 8.51 20.07 15.20
C GLU A 364 7.79 18.72 15.05
N ALA A 365 8.18 17.89 14.07
CA ALA A 365 7.61 16.57 13.80
C ALA A 365 8.41 15.39 14.42
N LYS A 366 9.40 15.68 15.29
CA LYS A 366 10.25 14.63 15.89
C LYS A 366 9.43 13.61 16.69
N LYS A 367 8.46 14.07 17.48
CA LYS A 367 7.57 13.19 18.25
C LYS A 367 6.81 12.24 17.33
N LEU A 368 6.21 12.77 16.25
CA LEU A 368 5.48 11.97 15.27
C LEU A 368 6.37 10.91 14.63
N LEU A 369 7.59 11.27 14.23
CA LEU A 369 8.54 10.33 13.64
C LEU A 369 8.86 9.19 14.60
N ILE A 370 9.23 9.50 15.86
CA ILE A 370 9.61 8.50 16.86
C ILE A 370 8.46 7.51 17.12
N GLU A 371 7.25 8.04 17.35
CA GLU A 371 6.08 7.21 17.63
C GLU A 371 5.70 6.34 16.43
N SER A 372 5.79 6.87 15.22
CA SER A 372 5.52 6.13 13.99
C SER A 372 6.51 4.98 13.74
N LEU A 373 7.80 5.23 13.95
CA LEU A 373 8.84 4.21 13.78
C LEU A 373 8.74 3.11 14.84
N LYS A 374 8.45 3.50 16.09
CA LYS A 374 8.21 2.53 17.18
C LYS A 374 7.00 1.66 16.87
N TRP A 375 5.86 2.27 16.51
CA TRP A 375 4.65 1.55 16.14
C TRP A 375 4.89 0.57 14.98
N LYS A 376 5.63 1.00 13.96
CA LYS A 376 5.95 0.14 12.80
C LYS A 376 6.78 -1.06 13.22
N LYS A 377 7.82 -0.84 14.04
CA LYS A 377 8.68 -1.91 14.58
C LYS A 377 7.88 -2.90 15.42
N ASP A 378 7.00 -2.42 16.30
CA ASP A 378 6.15 -3.27 17.14
C ASP A 378 5.19 -4.12 16.28
N LYS A 379 4.60 -3.51 15.24
CA LYS A 379 3.70 -4.20 14.30
C LYS A 379 4.41 -5.24 13.44
N GLU A 380 5.64 -4.97 13.02
CA GLU A 380 6.49 -5.92 12.28
C GLU A 380 6.91 -7.08 13.17
N SER A 381 7.32 -6.84 14.42
CA SER A 381 7.66 -7.88 15.40
C SER A 381 6.48 -8.81 15.68
N LEU A 382 5.28 -8.28 15.82
CA LEU A 382 4.07 -9.08 15.99
C LEU A 382 3.76 -9.94 14.76
N LYS A 383 3.95 -9.39 13.55
CA LYS A 383 3.79 -10.15 12.31
C LYS A 383 4.83 -11.26 12.17
N GLU A 384 6.06 -11.00 12.58
CA GLU A 384 7.14 -12.00 12.57
C GLU A 384 6.89 -13.11 13.58
N GLU A 385 6.41 -12.80 14.79
CA GLU A 385 6.04 -13.82 15.79
C GLU A 385 4.88 -14.70 15.31
N VAL A 386 3.86 -14.11 14.69
CA VAL A 386 2.73 -14.86 14.12
C VAL A 386 3.18 -15.72 12.94
N GLN A 387 4.10 -15.22 12.12
CA GLN A 387 4.65 -15.95 10.99
C GLN A 387 5.63 -17.04 11.43
N THR A 388 6.52 -16.79 12.39
CA THR A 388 7.43 -17.81 12.93
C THR A 388 6.67 -18.95 13.59
N LYS A 389 5.59 -18.68 14.31
CA LYS A 389 4.69 -19.74 14.83
C LYS A 389 3.98 -20.51 13.71
N LYS A 390 3.70 -19.85 12.59
CA LYS A 390 3.11 -20.47 11.38
C LYS A 390 4.13 -21.30 10.59
N TYR A 391 5.39 -20.91 10.61
CA TYR A 391 6.49 -21.50 9.82
C TYR A 391 7.42 -22.39 10.66
N ALA A 392 7.41 -22.35 11.99
CA ALA A 392 8.12 -23.29 12.87
C ALA A 392 7.67 -24.77 12.69
N LYS A 393 6.62 -25.00 11.88
CA LYS A 393 6.17 -26.32 11.43
C LYS A 393 6.75 -26.79 10.10
N TYR A 394 7.49 -25.93 9.41
CA TYR A 394 8.26 -26.32 8.22
C TYR A 394 9.72 -26.40 8.64
N ASP A 395 10.16 -27.59 9.09
CA ASP A 395 11.57 -27.94 9.15
C ASP A 395 12.23 -27.48 7.85
N LYS A 396 13.50 -27.02 7.93
CA LYS A 396 14.28 -26.72 6.73
C LYS A 396 14.11 -27.90 5.79
N ILE A 397 13.45 -27.62 4.65
CA ILE A 397 13.19 -28.65 3.66
C ILE A 397 14.57 -29.09 3.18
N ASP A 398 14.98 -30.30 3.57
CA ASP A 398 16.16 -30.93 2.98
C ASP A 398 15.79 -31.28 1.53
N VAL A 399 16.32 -30.48 0.60
CA VAL A 399 16.09 -30.60 -0.84
C VAL A 399 17.28 -31.22 -1.56
N GLN A 400 18.13 -31.96 -0.83
CA GLN A 400 19.20 -32.73 -1.47
C GLN A 400 18.58 -33.68 -2.50
N GLY A 401 19.11 -33.64 -3.73
CA GLY A 401 18.66 -34.51 -4.82
C GLY A 401 17.55 -33.97 -5.72
N VAL A 402 17.13 -32.70 -5.59
CA VAL A 402 16.20 -32.10 -6.56
C VAL A 402 16.87 -31.84 -7.90
N THR A 403 16.34 -32.46 -8.96
CA THR A 403 16.77 -32.24 -10.35
C THR A 403 15.72 -31.48 -11.13
N GLU A 404 16.09 -30.88 -12.28
CA GLU A 404 15.15 -30.18 -13.17
C GLU A 404 14.02 -31.10 -13.70
N GLU A 405 14.25 -32.41 -13.74
CA GLU A 405 13.23 -33.39 -14.16
C GLU A 405 12.02 -33.40 -13.21
N MET A 406 12.25 -33.13 -11.93
CA MET A 406 11.22 -33.07 -10.88
C MET A 406 10.39 -31.78 -10.93
N PHE A 407 10.78 -30.79 -11.73
CA PHE A 407 10.05 -29.54 -11.81
C PHE A 407 8.60 -29.77 -12.29
N PRO A 408 7.63 -29.09 -11.68
CA PRO A 408 6.23 -29.13 -12.09
C PRO A 408 6.02 -28.69 -13.55
N ALA A 409 5.01 -29.24 -14.20
CA ALA A 409 4.68 -28.91 -15.59
C ALA A 409 4.52 -27.38 -15.82
N PRO A 410 3.85 -26.60 -14.92
CA PRO A 410 3.75 -25.14 -15.05
C PRO A 410 5.11 -24.45 -15.02
N ILE A 411 6.05 -24.93 -14.21
CA ILE A 411 7.41 -24.38 -14.14
C ILE A 411 8.22 -24.73 -15.39
N LYS A 412 8.13 -25.97 -15.87
CA LYS A 412 8.76 -26.38 -17.13
C LYS A 412 8.23 -25.57 -18.33
N LYS A 413 6.91 -25.29 -18.35
CA LYS A 413 6.28 -24.45 -19.37
C LYS A 413 6.77 -23.01 -19.28
N LEU A 414 6.89 -22.46 -18.05
CA LEU A 414 7.40 -21.11 -17.82
C LEU A 414 8.83 -20.93 -18.32
N PHE A 415 9.70 -21.93 -18.17
CA PHE A 415 11.09 -21.88 -18.68
C PHE A 415 11.21 -21.81 -20.21
N LYS A 416 10.13 -22.02 -20.95
CA LYS A 416 10.12 -21.85 -22.43
C LYS A 416 10.01 -20.38 -22.87
N GLY A 417 9.89 -19.43 -21.94
CA GLY A 417 9.71 -18.01 -22.19
C GLY A 417 8.23 -17.59 -22.22
N LEU A 418 8.01 -16.27 -22.18
CA LEU A 418 6.70 -15.65 -22.18
C LEU A 418 6.65 -14.46 -23.15
N THR A 419 5.49 -14.23 -23.75
CA THR A 419 5.20 -13.02 -24.53
C THR A 419 4.64 -11.91 -23.65
N ASP A 420 3.82 -12.24 -22.64
CA ASP A 420 3.29 -11.31 -21.64
C ASP A 420 3.49 -11.81 -20.21
N GLY A 421 3.34 -10.91 -19.23
CA GLY A 421 3.47 -11.23 -17.80
C GLY A 421 4.87 -11.61 -17.35
N LYS A 422 5.91 -11.29 -18.11
CA LYS A 422 7.33 -11.63 -17.87
C LYS A 422 7.83 -11.24 -16.47
N LYS A 423 7.37 -10.11 -15.91
CA LYS A 423 7.74 -9.70 -14.55
C LYS A 423 7.21 -10.70 -13.50
N ARG A 424 5.99 -11.21 -13.69
CA ARG A 424 5.39 -12.24 -12.84
C ARG A 424 6.10 -13.57 -13.01
N GLY A 425 6.46 -13.93 -14.24
CA GLY A 425 7.26 -15.11 -14.55
C GLY A 425 8.63 -15.09 -13.87
N LEU A 426 9.33 -13.95 -13.95
CA LEU A 426 10.61 -13.74 -13.26
C LEU A 426 10.49 -13.98 -11.75
N PHE A 427 9.46 -13.42 -11.12
CA PHE A 427 9.20 -13.61 -9.70
C PHE A 427 8.98 -15.09 -9.34
N ILE A 428 8.18 -15.82 -10.14
CA ILE A 428 7.96 -17.26 -9.93
C ILE A 428 9.28 -18.03 -10.01
N ILE A 429 10.11 -17.80 -11.05
CA ILE A 429 11.37 -18.52 -11.25
C ILE A 429 12.33 -18.29 -10.09
N ILE A 430 12.56 -17.03 -9.73
CA ILE A 430 13.51 -16.71 -8.65
C ILE A 430 13.06 -17.32 -7.32
N THR A 431 11.78 -17.14 -6.95
CA THR A 431 11.26 -17.64 -5.68
C THR A 431 11.19 -19.16 -5.66
N PHE A 432 10.90 -19.82 -6.76
CA PHE A 432 10.89 -21.27 -6.89
C PHE A 432 12.29 -21.87 -6.70
N LEU A 433 13.28 -21.41 -7.48
CA LEU A 433 14.65 -21.93 -7.42
C LEU A 433 15.29 -21.66 -6.06
N LYS A 434 15.10 -20.44 -5.53
CA LYS A 434 15.61 -20.09 -4.19
C LYS A 434 14.97 -20.94 -3.08
N SER A 435 13.68 -21.25 -3.18
CA SER A 435 12.98 -22.09 -2.20
C SER A 435 13.44 -23.55 -2.21
N LEU A 436 14.05 -23.98 -3.32
CA LEU A 436 14.69 -25.28 -3.46
C LEU A 436 16.20 -25.25 -3.18
N ASN A 437 16.71 -24.17 -2.57
CA ASN A 437 18.11 -23.98 -2.18
C ASN A 437 19.11 -24.13 -3.33
N PHE A 438 18.74 -23.83 -4.58
CA PHE A 438 19.69 -23.76 -5.68
C PHE A 438 20.73 -22.67 -5.44
N PRO A 439 22.02 -22.87 -5.82
CA PRO A 439 23.07 -21.88 -5.69
C PRO A 439 22.72 -20.57 -6.44
N SER A 440 23.11 -19.44 -5.88
CA SER A 440 22.83 -18.11 -6.48
C SER A 440 23.31 -18.00 -7.92
N GLU A 441 24.49 -18.55 -8.22
CA GLU A 441 25.06 -18.58 -9.58
C GLU A 441 24.17 -19.35 -10.55
N TYR A 442 23.64 -20.48 -10.12
CA TYR A 442 22.70 -21.27 -10.92
C TYR A 442 21.41 -20.48 -11.20
N ILE A 443 20.84 -19.82 -10.16
CA ILE A 443 19.63 -19.00 -10.30
C ILE A 443 19.87 -17.87 -11.31
N ILE A 444 20.98 -17.14 -11.19
CA ILE A 444 21.36 -16.06 -12.09
C ILE A 444 21.48 -16.57 -13.53
N LYS A 445 22.18 -17.68 -13.72
CA LYS A 445 22.36 -18.30 -15.05
C LYS A 445 21.01 -18.67 -15.66
N LYS A 446 20.17 -19.40 -14.94
CA LYS A 446 18.84 -19.85 -15.42
C LYS A 446 17.89 -18.70 -15.73
N VAL A 447 17.89 -17.66 -14.92
CA VAL A 447 17.07 -16.45 -15.15
C VAL A 447 17.52 -15.71 -16.41
N ASN A 448 18.84 -15.58 -16.63
CA ASN A 448 19.35 -14.92 -17.82
C ASN A 448 19.09 -15.74 -19.10
N GLU A 449 19.22 -17.06 -19.04
CA GLU A 449 18.83 -17.96 -20.15
C GLU A 449 17.36 -17.81 -20.48
N TRP A 450 16.49 -17.86 -19.45
CA TRP A 450 15.05 -17.68 -19.60
C TRP A 450 14.69 -16.30 -20.17
N ASN A 451 15.35 -15.24 -19.73
CA ASN A 451 15.04 -13.89 -20.20
C ASN A 451 15.29 -13.72 -21.70
N LYS A 452 16.26 -14.42 -22.27
CA LYS A 452 16.54 -14.41 -23.72
C LYS A 452 15.45 -15.08 -24.54
N LEU A 453 14.65 -15.97 -23.93
CA LEU A 453 13.53 -16.67 -24.58
C LEU A 453 12.23 -15.87 -24.59
N ASN A 454 12.20 -14.70 -23.91
CA ASN A 454 11.02 -13.83 -23.87
C ASN A 454 10.98 -12.89 -25.09
N GLU A 455 9.80 -12.58 -25.60
CA GLU A 455 9.57 -11.64 -26.71
C GLU A 455 8.71 -10.45 -26.29
N PRO A 456 9.30 -9.21 -26.24
CA PRO A 456 10.73 -8.91 -26.14
C PRO A 456 11.27 -9.27 -24.75
N PRO A 457 12.59 -9.46 -24.58
CA PRO A 457 13.18 -9.75 -23.27
C PRO A 457 13.00 -8.58 -22.28
N LEU A 458 13.01 -8.88 -20.98
CA LEU A 458 13.06 -7.85 -19.93
C LEU A 458 14.41 -7.13 -19.99
N ARG A 459 14.41 -5.84 -19.67
CA ARG A 459 15.65 -5.04 -19.59
C ARG A 459 16.61 -5.64 -18.56
N GLU A 460 17.88 -5.77 -18.90
CA GLU A 460 18.90 -6.39 -18.03
C GLU A 460 19.00 -5.75 -16.66
N GLY A 461 18.94 -4.41 -16.59
CA GLY A 461 18.97 -3.67 -15.31
C GLY A 461 17.80 -4.05 -14.39
N TYR A 462 16.60 -4.28 -14.96
CA TYR A 462 15.45 -4.75 -14.18
C TYR A 462 15.67 -6.17 -13.64
N VAL A 463 16.12 -7.10 -14.49
CA VAL A 463 16.39 -8.50 -14.10
C VAL A 463 17.46 -8.54 -13.00
N LYS A 464 18.56 -7.80 -13.16
CA LYS A 464 19.63 -7.68 -12.17
C LYS A 464 19.12 -7.15 -10.83
N SER A 465 18.34 -6.07 -10.85
CA SER A 465 17.75 -5.49 -9.63
C SER A 465 16.87 -6.49 -8.89
N GLN A 466 16.03 -7.27 -9.60
CA GLN A 466 15.18 -8.29 -9.00
C GLN A 466 15.99 -9.46 -8.41
N LEU A 467 17.00 -9.94 -9.13
CA LEU A 467 17.93 -10.97 -8.64
C LEU A 467 18.65 -10.52 -7.37
N ASP A 468 19.26 -9.34 -7.39
CA ASP A 468 19.98 -8.79 -6.24
C ASP A 468 19.08 -8.66 -5.02
N TRP A 469 17.87 -8.14 -5.20
CA TRP A 469 16.93 -8.00 -4.11
C TRP A 469 16.52 -9.35 -3.53
N HIS A 470 16.07 -10.28 -4.37
CA HIS A 470 15.60 -11.59 -3.91
C HIS A 470 16.71 -12.43 -3.27
N LEU A 471 17.93 -12.41 -3.82
CA LEU A 471 19.05 -13.21 -3.31
C LEU A 471 19.56 -12.69 -1.96
N ARG A 472 19.51 -11.38 -1.70
CA ARG A 472 19.87 -10.77 -0.41
C ARG A 472 18.85 -11.04 0.71
N GLN A 473 17.61 -11.37 0.39
CA GLN A 473 16.59 -11.63 1.42
C GLN A 473 16.96 -12.83 2.28
N LYS A 474 17.10 -12.63 3.60
CA LYS A 474 17.30 -13.73 4.57
C LYS A 474 16.03 -14.59 4.72
N LYS A 475 14.86 -13.98 4.51
CA LYS A 475 13.56 -14.64 4.60
C LYS A 475 13.26 -15.39 3.30
N GLN A 476 12.81 -16.64 3.44
CA GLN A 476 12.38 -17.43 2.29
C GLN A 476 11.03 -16.92 1.77
N ILE A 477 11.02 -16.48 0.51
CA ILE A 477 9.81 -16.08 -0.20
C ILE A 477 9.41 -17.26 -1.09
N LEU A 478 8.27 -17.87 -0.79
CA LEU A 478 7.75 -19.01 -1.57
C LEU A 478 7.13 -18.51 -2.89
N PRO A 479 7.15 -19.35 -3.95
CA PRO A 479 6.41 -19.05 -5.17
C PRO A 479 4.91 -19.00 -4.87
N PRO A 480 4.13 -18.23 -5.64
CA PRO A 480 2.68 -18.12 -5.47
C PRO A 480 1.96 -19.47 -5.48
N ASN A 481 0.82 -19.54 -4.81
CA ASN A 481 -0.04 -20.71 -4.90
C ASN A 481 -0.73 -20.77 -6.26
N TYR A 482 -1.02 -21.98 -6.75
CA TYR A 482 -1.71 -22.22 -8.01
C TYR A 482 -3.12 -21.62 -8.06
N GLU A 483 -3.75 -21.44 -6.90
CA GLU A 483 -5.05 -20.77 -6.78
C GLU A 483 -5.03 -19.27 -7.10
N ASN A 484 -3.84 -18.64 -7.12
CA ASN A 484 -3.72 -17.24 -7.50
C ASN A 484 -3.79 -17.11 -9.04
N PRO A 485 -4.91 -16.64 -9.60
CA PRO A 485 -5.12 -16.63 -11.04
C PRO A 485 -4.09 -15.75 -11.76
N SER A 486 -3.69 -14.66 -11.17
CA SER A 486 -2.77 -13.68 -11.77
C SER A 486 -1.39 -14.24 -12.11
N PHE A 487 -0.93 -15.31 -11.43
CA PHE A 487 0.42 -15.86 -11.63
C PHE A 487 0.49 -17.07 -12.56
N TYR A 488 -0.54 -17.90 -12.63
CA TYR A 488 -0.46 -19.14 -13.42
C TYR A 488 -1.54 -19.22 -14.49
N LYS A 489 -2.80 -18.88 -14.15
CA LYS A 489 -3.91 -18.92 -15.11
C LYS A 489 -3.74 -17.82 -16.16
N ASP A 490 -3.51 -16.58 -15.75
CA ASP A 490 -3.33 -15.44 -16.65
C ASP A 490 -2.06 -15.53 -17.48
N LEU A 491 -1.06 -16.30 -17.02
CA LEU A 491 0.15 -16.62 -17.80
C LEU A 491 0.01 -17.87 -18.66
N ASN A 492 -1.18 -18.45 -18.71
CA ASN A 492 -1.49 -19.66 -19.49
C ASN A 492 -0.52 -20.84 -19.18
N LEU A 493 -0.10 -20.97 -17.92
CA LEU A 493 0.83 -22.00 -17.47
C LEU A 493 0.15 -23.28 -16.99
N LEU A 494 -1.17 -23.24 -16.72
CA LEU A 494 -1.95 -24.37 -16.22
C LEU A 494 -2.78 -24.98 -17.32
N ASP A 495 -2.45 -26.22 -17.68
CA ASP A 495 -3.27 -27.04 -18.61
C ASP A 495 -4.38 -27.80 -17.87
N LYS A 496 -4.14 -28.15 -16.58
CA LYS A 496 -5.09 -28.80 -15.67
C LYS A 496 -4.95 -28.20 -14.27
N LYS A 497 -5.99 -28.31 -13.45
CA LYS A 497 -5.94 -27.90 -12.04
C LYS A 497 -4.95 -28.81 -11.29
N PRO A 498 -3.84 -28.25 -10.73
CA PRO A 498 -2.88 -29.04 -10.00
C PRO A 498 -3.45 -29.55 -8.66
N ASP A 499 -3.09 -30.76 -8.27
CA ASP A 499 -3.48 -31.35 -6.97
C ASP A 499 -2.65 -30.80 -5.80
N ALA A 500 -1.59 -30.05 -6.08
CA ALA A 500 -0.72 -29.42 -5.11
C ALA A 500 -1.05 -27.94 -4.92
N LYS A 501 -0.77 -27.41 -3.74
CA LYS A 501 -1.03 -26.00 -3.41
C LYS A 501 -0.16 -25.03 -4.19
N ASN A 502 1.11 -25.36 -4.36
CA ASN A 502 2.12 -24.57 -5.07
C ASN A 502 3.20 -25.48 -5.67
N PRO A 503 4.10 -24.93 -6.52
CA PRO A 503 5.17 -25.72 -7.16
C PRO A 503 6.09 -26.46 -6.17
N ILE A 504 6.40 -25.87 -5.02
CA ILE A 504 7.27 -26.50 -4.02
C ILE A 504 6.60 -27.75 -3.43
N SER A 505 5.31 -27.66 -3.09
CA SER A 505 4.56 -28.80 -2.56
C SER A 505 4.50 -29.96 -3.54
N GLU A 506 4.51 -29.71 -4.84
CA GLU A 506 4.54 -30.74 -5.88
C GLU A 506 5.92 -31.42 -5.97
N VAL A 507 7.02 -30.64 -5.94
CA VAL A 507 8.38 -31.20 -5.92
C VAL A 507 8.60 -32.07 -4.69
N LEU A 508 8.18 -31.60 -3.50
CA LEU A 508 8.30 -32.36 -2.26
C LEU A 508 7.49 -33.66 -2.26
N ARG A 509 6.35 -33.68 -2.94
CA ARG A 509 5.55 -34.91 -3.11
C ARG A 509 6.30 -35.92 -3.98
N LYS A 510 6.91 -35.47 -5.08
CA LYS A 510 7.74 -36.31 -5.96
C LYS A 510 8.97 -36.88 -5.25
N LEU A 511 9.65 -36.04 -4.44
CA LEU A 511 10.78 -36.49 -3.63
C LEU A 511 10.38 -37.61 -2.67
N ARG A 512 9.22 -37.50 -2.00
CA ARG A 512 8.71 -38.50 -1.04
C ARG A 512 8.20 -39.80 -1.69
N SER A 513 7.87 -39.77 -2.96
CA SER A 513 7.44 -40.94 -3.71
C SER A 513 8.60 -41.75 -4.33
N ASN A 514 9.78 -41.19 -4.32
CA ASN A 514 11.01 -41.82 -4.81
C ASN A 514 11.84 -42.45 -3.65
N TYR A 515 11.37 -42.32 -2.41
CA TYR A 515 11.80 -43.04 -1.21
C TYR A 515 10.67 -43.95 -0.71
#